data_a107a5da1bdc493229ed988474171f40
#
_entry.id   a107a5da1bdc493229ed988474171f40
#
_cell.length_a   1.000
_cell.length_b   1.000
_cell.length_c   1.000
_cell.angle_alpha   90.00
_cell.angle_beta   90.00
_cell.angle_gamma   90.00
#
_symmetry.space_group_name_H-M   'P 1'
#
loop_
_entity.id
_entity.type
_entity.pdbx_description
1 polymer ?
#
loop_
_entity_poly.entity_id
_entity_poly.type
_entity_poly.pdbx_seq_one_letter_code
_entity_poly.pdbx_strand_id
1 'polypeptide(L)'
;LVMRVTVISPEAAMFDGDADAVVAPAFDGEVGILPRHAPFMTLLGRGTLTVRRGGGTTRFLVRGGFLQVAGDRVRIVAENVQGAPDAS
;
A
#
# COMPACT_ATOMS: atom_id res chain seq x y z
N LEU A 1 5.60 6.95 -15.30
CA LEU A 1 4.56 5.95 -15.07
C LEU A 1 4.14 5.94 -13.61
N VAL A 2 2.85 5.98 -13.37
CA VAL A 2 2.33 5.97 -12.00
C VAL A 2 1.22 4.94 -11.87
N MET A 3 0.99 4.52 -10.62
CA MET A 3 -0.14 3.68 -10.24
C MET A 3 -1.10 4.52 -9.43
N ARG A 4 -2.37 4.18 -9.45
CA ARG A 4 -3.34 4.71 -8.52
C ARG A 4 -3.38 3.81 -7.30
N VAL A 5 -3.14 4.37 -6.13
CA VAL A 5 -3.09 3.62 -4.88
C VAL A 5 -4.20 4.10 -3.96
N THR A 6 -4.94 3.15 -3.42
CA THR A 6 -5.98 3.42 -2.43
C THR A 6 -5.70 2.60 -1.20
N VAL A 7 -5.69 3.24 -0.04
CA VAL A 7 -5.53 2.58 1.26
C VAL A 7 -6.79 2.84 2.07
N ILE A 8 -7.51 1.79 2.41
CA ILE A 8 -8.82 1.87 3.04
C ILE A 8 -8.80 1.10 4.35
N SER A 9 -9.33 1.72 5.40
CA SER A 9 -9.62 1.06 6.67
C SER A 9 -11.14 0.95 6.84
N PRO A 10 -11.64 0.21 7.85
CA PRO A 10 -13.07 0.13 8.09
C PRO A 10 -13.72 1.50 8.36
N GLU A 11 -12.96 2.46 8.88
CA GLU A 11 -13.49 3.78 9.26
C GLU A 11 -13.39 4.79 8.12
N ALA A 12 -12.39 4.68 7.25
CA ALA A 12 -12.12 5.76 6.30
C ALA A 12 -11.17 5.32 5.19
N ALA A 13 -11.17 6.12 4.12
CA ALA A 13 -10.10 6.07 3.13
C ALA A 13 -8.91 6.85 3.69
N MET A 14 -7.81 6.18 3.89
CA MET A 14 -6.62 6.77 4.49
C MET A 14 -5.70 7.40 3.47
N PHE A 15 -5.74 6.93 2.24
CA PHE A 15 -4.93 7.44 1.15
C PHE A 15 -5.62 7.14 -0.17
N ASP A 16 -5.56 8.09 -1.08
CA ASP A 16 -6.07 7.90 -2.45
C ASP A 16 -5.27 8.84 -3.35
N GLY A 17 -4.33 8.30 -4.09
CA GLY A 17 -3.47 9.10 -4.91
C GLY A 17 -2.56 8.27 -5.80
N ASP A 18 -1.73 8.96 -6.57
CA ASP A 18 -0.78 8.32 -7.46
C ASP A 18 0.49 7.93 -6.71
N ALA A 19 1.17 6.90 -7.18
CA ALA A 19 2.43 6.47 -6.62
C ALA A 19 3.34 5.89 -7.70
N ASP A 20 4.63 5.98 -7.45
CA ASP A 20 5.67 5.37 -8.30
C ASP A 20 6.02 3.98 -7.82
N ALA A 21 5.87 3.72 -6.54
CA ALA A 21 6.21 2.45 -5.93
C ALA A 21 5.43 2.25 -4.64
N VAL A 22 5.14 1.00 -4.35
CA VAL A 22 4.50 0.61 -3.10
C VAL A 22 5.28 -0.57 -2.53
N VAL A 23 5.58 -0.53 -1.22
CA VAL A 23 6.13 -1.67 -0.50
C VAL A 23 5.15 -2.01 0.61
N ALA A 24 4.67 -3.23 0.61
CA ALA A 24 3.63 -3.64 1.53
C ALA A 24 4.04 -4.89 2.31
N PRO A 25 3.60 -5.01 3.58
CA PRO A 25 3.84 -6.23 4.35
C PRO A 25 2.80 -7.27 3.98
N ALA A 26 3.20 -8.27 3.19
CA ALA A 26 2.36 -9.43 2.93
C ALA A 26 2.50 -10.43 4.08
N PHE A 27 1.61 -11.40 4.13
CA PHE A 27 1.61 -12.37 5.23
C PHE A 27 2.88 -13.22 5.27
N ASP A 28 3.56 -13.37 4.14
CA ASP A 28 4.76 -14.20 4.02
C ASP A 28 6.02 -13.37 3.73
N GLY A 29 5.98 -12.06 3.96
CA GLY A 29 7.11 -11.18 3.73
C GLY A 29 6.71 -9.95 2.94
N GLU A 30 7.65 -9.05 2.71
CA GLU A 30 7.37 -7.82 1.99
C GLU A 30 7.18 -8.07 0.50
N VAL A 31 6.31 -7.28 -0.10
CA VAL A 31 6.11 -7.27 -1.55
C VAL A 31 6.30 -5.85 -2.08
N GLY A 32 7.08 -5.72 -3.14
CA GLY A 32 7.28 -4.45 -3.83
C GLY A 32 6.44 -4.40 -5.10
N ILE A 33 5.77 -3.29 -5.33
CA ILE A 33 4.88 -3.12 -6.49
C ILE A 33 5.28 -1.87 -7.23
N LEU A 34 5.57 -2.05 -8.51
CA LEU A 34 5.89 -0.97 -9.43
C LEU A 34 4.81 -0.88 -10.51
N PRO A 35 4.74 0.24 -11.26
CA PRO A 35 3.80 0.34 -12.36
C PRO A 35 3.94 -0.85 -13.31
N ARG A 36 2.83 -1.26 -13.89
CA ARG A 36 2.73 -2.41 -14.81
C ARG A 36 2.99 -3.75 -14.13
N HIS A 37 2.83 -3.81 -12.82
CA HIS A 37 2.90 -5.08 -12.12
C HIS A 37 1.79 -6.00 -12.61
N ALA A 38 2.08 -7.29 -12.75
CA ALA A 38 1.07 -8.27 -13.15
C ALA A 38 -0.06 -8.31 -12.12
N PRO A 39 -1.27 -8.67 -12.52
CA PRO A 39 -2.37 -8.82 -11.56
C PRO A 39 -1.97 -9.74 -10.42
N PHE A 40 -2.32 -9.33 -9.19
CA PHE A 40 -1.80 -9.97 -8.00
C PHE A 40 -2.74 -9.70 -6.83
N MET A 41 -2.87 -10.68 -5.95
CA MET A 41 -3.62 -10.51 -4.71
C MET A 41 -2.91 -11.27 -3.60
N THR A 42 -2.81 -10.66 -2.44
CA THR A 42 -2.24 -11.32 -1.28
C THR A 42 -2.89 -10.80 0.00
N LEU A 43 -2.80 -11.59 1.04
CA LEU A 43 -3.19 -11.14 2.37
C LEU A 43 -2.10 -10.25 2.96
N LEU A 44 -2.52 -9.23 3.68
CA LEU A 44 -1.60 -8.36 4.40
C LEU A 44 -1.19 -9.01 5.71
N GLY A 45 0.09 -8.86 6.02
CA GLY A 45 0.60 -9.16 7.33
C GLY A 45 0.56 -7.91 8.20
N ARG A 46 1.47 -7.84 9.15
CA ARG A 46 1.63 -6.71 10.05
C ARG A 46 2.95 -6.02 9.74
N GLY A 47 2.92 -4.73 9.52
CA GLY A 47 4.13 -3.99 9.25
C GLY A 47 3.87 -2.64 8.63
N THR A 48 4.90 -2.10 7.99
CA THR A 48 4.85 -0.78 7.38
C THR A 48 4.52 -0.87 5.91
N LEU A 49 3.48 -0.16 5.52
CA LEU A 49 3.14 0.08 4.12
C LEU A 49 3.79 1.39 3.70
N THR A 50 4.56 1.37 2.64
CA THR A 50 5.23 2.55 2.12
C THR A 50 4.69 2.88 0.73
N VAL A 51 4.24 4.12 0.55
CA VAL A 51 3.77 4.63 -0.73
C VAL A 51 4.72 5.75 -1.14
N ARG A 52 5.37 5.59 -2.28
CA ARG A 52 6.36 6.55 -2.76
C ARG A 52 5.86 7.26 -3.99
N ARG A 53 6.03 8.59 -4.00
CA ARG A 53 5.69 9.42 -5.16
C ARG A 53 6.77 10.49 -5.31
N GLY A 54 7.52 10.42 -6.43
CA GLY A 54 8.62 11.35 -6.66
C GLY A 54 9.61 11.31 -5.52
N GLY A 55 9.89 12.47 -4.93
CA GLY A 55 10.76 12.55 -3.75
C GLY A 55 10.05 12.35 -2.43
N GLY A 56 8.72 12.15 -2.44
CA GLY A 56 7.92 12.03 -1.22
C GLY A 56 7.63 10.59 -0.86
N THR A 57 7.48 10.34 0.42
CA THR A 57 7.14 9.02 0.94
C THR A 57 6.07 9.15 2.00
N THR A 58 5.02 8.34 1.89
CA THR A 58 3.98 8.25 2.90
C THR A 58 4.01 6.85 3.49
N ARG A 59 3.97 6.75 4.81
CA ARG A 59 4.03 5.47 5.50
C ARG A 59 2.81 5.27 6.38
N PHE A 60 2.37 4.03 6.44
CA PHE A 60 1.26 3.61 7.30
C PHE A 60 1.68 2.34 8.03
N LEU A 61 1.24 2.22 9.28
CA LEU A 61 1.31 0.94 9.98
C LEU A 61 0.02 0.20 9.69
N VAL A 62 0.11 -0.98 9.12
CA VAL A 62 -1.05 -1.76 8.73
C VAL A 62 -1.00 -3.15 9.37
N ARG A 63 -2.18 -3.73 9.53
CA ARG A 63 -2.31 -5.08 10.04
C ARG A 63 -3.58 -5.70 9.48
N GLY A 64 -3.43 -6.87 8.87
CA GLY A 64 -4.56 -7.64 8.35
C GLY A 64 -5.22 -7.03 7.15
N GLY A 65 -6.02 -7.81 6.47
CA GLY A 65 -6.70 -7.40 5.26
C GLY A 65 -6.04 -7.96 4.02
N PHE A 66 -6.17 -7.24 2.92
CA PHE A 66 -5.62 -7.74 1.66
C PHE A 66 -5.12 -6.59 0.78
N LEU A 67 -4.28 -6.97 -0.18
CA LEU A 67 -3.76 -6.09 -1.21
C LEU A 67 -4.10 -6.68 -2.56
N GLN A 68 -4.59 -5.86 -3.47
CA GLN A 68 -4.93 -6.28 -4.82
C GLN A 68 -4.29 -5.34 -5.83
N VAL A 69 -3.65 -5.92 -6.85
CA VAL A 69 -3.08 -5.18 -7.98
C VAL A 69 -3.82 -5.62 -9.23
N ALA A 70 -4.35 -4.66 -9.97
CA ALA A 70 -5.03 -4.91 -11.23
C ALA A 70 -4.82 -3.70 -12.14
N GLY A 71 -4.18 -3.92 -13.29
CA GLY A 71 -3.74 -2.83 -14.14
C GLY A 71 -2.78 -1.95 -13.36
N ASP A 72 -2.88 -0.63 -13.53
CA ASP A 72 -2.07 0.29 -12.74
C ASP A 72 -2.82 0.79 -11.51
N ARG A 73 -3.58 -0.10 -10.87
CA ARG A 73 -4.29 0.18 -9.63
C ARG A 73 -3.84 -0.76 -8.53
N VAL A 74 -3.56 -0.18 -7.38
CA VAL A 74 -3.21 -0.92 -6.17
C VAL A 74 -4.25 -0.58 -5.12
N ARG A 75 -4.93 -1.60 -4.63
CA ARG A 75 -5.97 -1.43 -3.63
C ARG A 75 -5.55 -2.17 -2.37
N ILE A 76 -5.47 -1.44 -1.29
CA ILE A 76 -5.08 -1.98 0.01
C ILE A 76 -6.25 -1.77 0.96
N VAL A 77 -6.81 -2.87 1.44
CA VAL A 77 -7.90 -2.84 2.41
C VAL A 77 -7.39 -3.49 3.67
N ALA A 78 -7.14 -2.69 4.69
CA ALA A 78 -6.52 -3.17 5.92
C ALA A 78 -7.51 -3.10 7.08
N GLU A 79 -7.43 -4.08 7.97
CA GLU A 79 -8.25 -4.10 9.18
C GLU A 79 -7.86 -2.99 10.14
N ASN A 80 -6.56 -2.68 10.20
CA ASN A 80 -6.03 -1.60 11.02
C ASN A 80 -5.03 -0.80 10.20
N VAL A 81 -5.20 0.52 10.18
CA VAL A 81 -4.29 1.43 9.50
C VAL A 81 -4.05 2.63 10.40
N GLN A 82 -2.79 2.99 10.59
CA GLN A 82 -2.40 4.20 11.28
C GLN A 82 -1.34 4.90 10.46
N GLY A 83 -1.38 6.23 10.41
CA GLY A 83 -0.28 6.98 9.83
C GLY A 83 0.98 6.73 10.63
N ALA A 84 2.06 6.39 9.95
CA ALA A 84 3.35 6.22 10.61
C ALA A 84 4.10 7.56 10.59
N PRO A 85 4.84 7.88 11.65
CA PRO A 85 5.66 9.08 11.62
C PRO A 85 6.68 9.01 10.50
N ASP A 86 6.92 10.15 9.85
CA ASP A 86 8.02 10.23 8.91
C ASP A 86 9.33 10.01 9.64
N ALA A 87 10.21 9.25 8.99
CA ALA A 87 11.53 8.96 9.54
C ALA A 87 12.52 10.08 9.25
N SER A 88 12.04 11.29 9.12
CA SER A 88 12.89 12.44 8.86
C SER A 88 13.55 12.94 10.13
#